data_78c8950d774f3b1a87cb65f7420f1412
#
_entry.id   78c8950d774f3b1a87cb65f7420f1412
#
_cell.length_a   1.000
_cell.length_b   1.000
_cell.length_c   1.000
_cell.angle_alpha   90.00
_cell.angle_beta   90.00
_cell.angle_gamma   90.00
#
_symmetry.space_group_name_H-M   'P 1'
#
loop_
_entity.id
_entity.type
_entity.pdbx_description
1 polymer ?
#
loop_
_entity_poly.entity_id
_entity_poly.type
_entity_poly.pdbx_seq_one_letter_code
_entity_poly.pdbx_strand_id
1 'polypeptide(L)'
;MKKIYLQINIVANNEVRNIAFAKGINRSINLGNVEKILAMMKVKGYRKAEQIQVIKAEDVIKTGDISLVDINGQDIKPEDAAKYFLVLDGQHRVIAAALYNEWAAENGKETIDVPAIEVELQGNETIAEYINEINITKKEWTTPDYVRG
;
A
#
# COMPACT_ATOMS: atom_id res chain seq x y z
N MET A 1 9.66 23.33 9.82
CA MET A 1 9.75 22.11 9.04
C MET A 1 8.52 21.95 8.17
N LYS A 2 8.70 21.73 6.89
CA LYS A 2 7.58 21.57 5.98
C LYS A 2 6.98 20.17 6.14
N LYS A 3 5.68 20.13 6.39
CA LYS A 3 4.98 18.86 6.50
C LYS A 3 4.41 18.47 5.12
N ILE A 4 4.77 17.28 4.65
CA ILE A 4 4.29 16.77 3.37
C ILE A 4 3.05 15.92 3.63
N TYR A 5 1.97 16.24 2.92
CA TYR A 5 0.74 15.45 2.98
C TYR A 5 0.67 14.57 1.74
N LEU A 6 0.87 13.28 1.93
CA LEU A 6 0.91 12.33 0.84
C LEU A 6 -0.47 11.91 0.40
N GLN A 7 -0.63 11.72 -0.90
CA GLN A 7 -1.85 11.20 -1.51
C GLN A 7 -1.46 10.25 -2.63
N ILE A 8 -2.27 9.23 -2.85
CA ILE A 8 -2.07 8.31 -3.97
C ILE A 8 -3.42 7.73 -4.36
N ASN A 9 -3.64 7.62 -5.66
CA ASN A 9 -4.83 6.97 -6.20
C ASN A 9 -4.51 5.53 -6.54
N ILE A 10 -5.32 4.63 -6.01
CA ILE A 10 -5.23 3.20 -6.30
C ILE A 10 -6.38 2.85 -7.22
N VAL A 11 -6.06 2.20 -8.34
CA VAL A 11 -7.07 1.84 -9.34
C VAL A 11 -7.21 0.32 -9.37
N ALA A 12 -8.39 -0.18 -9.00
CA ALA A 12 -8.70 -1.60 -9.05
C ALA A 12 -10.13 -1.77 -9.53
N ASN A 13 -10.35 -2.67 -10.48
CA ASN A 13 -11.68 -2.94 -11.05
C ASN A 13 -12.39 -1.67 -11.51
N ASN A 14 -11.65 -0.75 -12.15
CA ASN A 14 -12.16 0.53 -12.66
C ASN A 14 -12.65 1.48 -11.56
N GLU A 15 -12.26 1.22 -10.33
CA GLU A 15 -12.60 2.09 -9.21
C GLU A 15 -11.32 2.73 -8.67
N VAL A 16 -11.39 4.02 -8.33
CA VAL A 16 -10.24 4.78 -7.82
C VAL A 16 -10.50 5.15 -6.37
N ARG A 17 -9.56 4.79 -5.50
CA ARG A 17 -9.66 5.11 -4.07
C ARG A 17 -8.27 5.46 -3.51
N ASN A 18 -8.24 6.11 -2.35
CA ASN A 18 -7.02 6.31 -1.59
C ASN A 18 -6.58 5.00 -0.92
N ILE A 19 -5.37 5.00 -0.38
CA ILE A 19 -4.80 3.82 0.25
C ILE A 19 -4.99 3.85 1.77
N ALA A 20 -5.20 2.68 2.35
CA ALA A 20 -5.25 2.49 3.80
C ALA A 20 -4.30 1.37 4.20
N PHE A 21 -3.87 1.40 5.45
CA PHE A 21 -3.04 0.37 6.05
C PHE A 21 -3.73 -0.15 7.31
N ALA A 22 -3.58 -1.44 7.58
CA ALA A 22 -4.13 -2.05 8.80
C ALA A 22 -3.15 -1.81 9.95
N LYS A 23 -3.60 -1.04 10.92
CA LYS A 23 -2.77 -0.67 12.06
C LYS A 23 -2.36 -1.91 12.86
N GLY A 24 -1.06 -2.09 13.02
CA GLY A 24 -0.53 -3.22 13.78
C GLY A 24 -0.47 -4.54 13.05
N ILE A 25 -0.97 -4.62 11.82
CA ILE A 25 -1.01 -5.87 11.04
C ILE A 25 -0.07 -5.80 9.85
N ASN A 26 -0.08 -4.68 9.12
CA ASN A 26 0.83 -4.51 7.99
C ASN A 26 2.27 -4.50 8.49
N ARG A 27 3.17 -4.98 7.64
CA ARG A 27 4.60 -5.00 7.96
C ARG A 27 5.12 -3.59 8.18
N SER A 28 6.13 -3.48 9.02
CA SER A 28 6.83 -2.21 9.23
C SER A 28 7.41 -1.70 7.92
N ILE A 29 7.35 -0.39 7.74
CA ILE A 29 7.90 0.24 6.54
C ILE A 29 9.41 0.37 6.66
N ASN A 30 10.12 -0.10 5.65
CA ASN A 30 11.56 0.08 5.54
C ASN A 30 11.82 1.25 4.62
N LEU A 31 12.23 2.38 5.19
CA LEU A 31 12.44 3.59 4.41
C LEU A 31 13.54 3.45 3.37
N GLY A 32 14.55 2.64 3.65
CA GLY A 32 15.61 2.36 2.68
C GLY A 32 15.06 1.71 1.42
N ASN A 33 14.15 0.75 1.58
CA ASN A 33 13.50 0.13 0.43
C ASN A 33 12.63 1.12 -0.34
N VAL A 34 11.90 1.96 0.38
CA VAL A 34 11.07 2.99 -0.26
C VAL A 34 11.95 3.91 -1.10
N GLU A 35 13.07 4.34 -0.56
CA GLU A 35 14.00 5.23 -1.27
C GLU A 35 14.57 4.59 -2.52
N LYS A 36 14.91 3.29 -2.46
CA LYS A 36 15.41 2.57 -3.63
C LYS A 36 14.36 2.48 -4.73
N ILE A 37 13.14 2.16 -4.35
CA ILE A 37 12.03 2.08 -5.32
C ILE A 37 11.79 3.45 -5.93
N LEU A 38 11.77 4.49 -5.11
CA LEU A 38 11.58 5.86 -5.57
C LEU A 38 12.65 6.28 -6.56
N ALA A 39 13.91 5.98 -6.26
CA ALA A 39 15.01 6.31 -7.15
C ALA A 39 14.85 5.65 -8.52
N MET A 40 14.43 4.38 -8.53
CA MET A 40 14.17 3.66 -9.77
C MET A 40 13.00 4.26 -10.54
N MET A 41 11.96 4.68 -9.86
CA MET A 41 10.82 5.30 -10.51
C MET A 41 11.19 6.61 -11.19
N LYS A 42 12.08 7.39 -10.57
CA LYS A 42 12.52 8.65 -11.16
C LYS A 42 13.30 8.45 -12.46
N VAL A 43 13.95 7.31 -12.59
CA VAL A 43 14.77 6.99 -13.77
C VAL A 43 13.98 6.20 -14.81
N LYS A 44 13.25 5.18 -14.38
CA LYS A 44 12.62 4.20 -15.28
C LYS A 44 11.09 4.26 -15.29
N GLY A 45 10.48 5.05 -14.44
CA GLY A 45 9.04 5.09 -14.32
C GLY A 45 8.50 3.97 -13.45
N TYR A 46 7.18 3.94 -13.29
CA TYR A 46 6.51 2.95 -12.45
C TYR A 46 6.43 1.59 -13.17
N ARG A 47 6.78 0.55 -12.44
CA ARG A 47 6.77 -0.80 -12.98
C ARG A 47 5.42 -1.46 -12.76
N LYS A 48 4.58 -1.46 -13.78
CA LYS A 48 3.22 -2.00 -13.68
C LYS A 48 3.18 -3.52 -13.55
N ALA A 49 4.26 -4.20 -13.92
CA ALA A 49 4.32 -5.65 -13.84
C ALA A 49 4.29 -6.18 -12.41
N GLU A 50 4.69 -5.36 -11.45
CA GLU A 50 4.63 -5.76 -10.05
C GLU A 50 3.30 -5.35 -9.47
N GLN A 51 2.51 -6.34 -9.06
CA GLN A 51 1.14 -6.12 -8.67
C GLN A 51 1.00 -5.76 -7.20
N ILE A 52 0.11 -4.82 -6.94
CA ILE A 52 -0.31 -4.44 -5.61
C ILE A 52 -1.62 -5.19 -5.32
N GLN A 53 -1.76 -5.77 -4.14
CA GLN A 53 -3.00 -6.45 -3.76
C GLN A 53 -3.74 -5.62 -2.73
N VAL A 54 -5.01 -5.41 -2.97
CA VAL A 54 -5.86 -4.58 -2.10
C VAL A 54 -7.21 -5.25 -1.86
N ILE A 55 -7.89 -4.78 -0.83
CA ILE A 55 -9.27 -5.17 -0.53
C ILE A 55 -10.03 -3.90 -0.16
N LYS A 56 -11.34 -3.89 -0.38
CA LYS A 56 -12.16 -2.74 -0.01
C LYS A 56 -12.12 -2.52 1.49
N ALA A 57 -11.81 -1.31 1.91
CA ALA A 57 -11.66 -1.02 3.33
C ALA A 57 -12.98 -1.21 4.10
N GLU A 58 -14.12 -0.91 3.49
CA GLU A 58 -15.40 -1.08 4.16
C GLU A 58 -15.69 -2.55 4.50
N ASP A 59 -15.20 -3.48 3.67
CA ASP A 59 -15.39 -4.91 3.94
C ASP A 59 -14.58 -5.36 5.16
N VAL A 60 -13.44 -4.74 5.38
CA VAL A 60 -12.59 -5.04 6.53
C VAL A 60 -13.18 -4.51 7.81
N ILE A 61 -13.68 -3.28 7.77
CA ILE A 61 -14.25 -2.63 8.95
C ILE A 61 -15.50 -3.34 9.45
N LYS A 62 -16.26 -3.96 8.56
CA LYS A 62 -17.45 -4.74 8.94
C LYS A 62 -17.13 -5.89 9.89
N THR A 63 -15.91 -6.42 9.84
CA THR A 63 -15.51 -7.49 10.75
C THR A 63 -15.20 -6.98 12.14
N GLY A 64 -14.99 -5.67 12.29
CA GLY A 64 -14.90 -5.01 13.60
C GLY A 64 -13.59 -5.08 14.33
N ASP A 65 -12.64 -5.86 13.84
CA ASP A 65 -11.43 -6.14 14.62
C ASP A 65 -10.19 -5.40 14.16
N ILE A 66 -10.31 -4.58 13.13
CA ILE A 66 -9.13 -3.95 12.53
C ILE A 66 -9.32 -2.44 12.46
N SER A 67 -8.32 -1.71 12.93
CA SER A 67 -8.27 -0.26 12.80
C SER A 67 -7.44 0.08 11.57
N LEU A 68 -7.90 1.06 10.80
CA LEU A 68 -7.22 1.47 9.59
C LEU A 68 -6.65 2.88 9.74
N VAL A 69 -5.51 3.09 9.12
CA VAL A 69 -4.88 4.41 9.02
C VAL A 69 -4.61 4.74 7.56
N ASP A 70 -4.56 6.03 7.23
CA ASP A 70 -4.22 6.46 5.88
C ASP A 70 -2.70 6.49 5.71
N ILE A 71 -2.25 6.92 4.52
CA ILE A 71 -0.81 6.96 4.21
C ILE A 71 -0.06 7.96 5.08
N ASN A 72 -0.77 8.88 5.71
CA ASN A 72 -0.16 9.87 6.61
C ASN A 72 -0.24 9.44 8.08
N GLY A 73 -0.73 8.24 8.35
CA GLY A 73 -0.81 7.71 9.70
C GLY A 73 -2.01 8.16 10.50
N GLN A 74 -2.98 8.80 9.86
CA GLN A 74 -4.19 9.28 10.53
C GLN A 74 -5.26 8.20 10.51
N ASP A 75 -5.99 8.08 11.61
CA ASP A 75 -7.06 7.08 11.71
C ASP A 75 -8.16 7.36 10.69
N ILE A 76 -8.65 6.29 10.08
CA ILE A 76 -9.75 6.36 9.12
C ILE A 76 -11.04 6.02 9.84
N LYS A 77 -12.03 6.92 9.74
CA LYS A 77 -13.34 6.68 10.34
C LYS A 77 -14.11 5.64 9.51
N PRO A 78 -14.92 4.78 10.17
CA PRO A 78 -15.69 3.77 9.45
C PRO A 78 -16.56 4.36 8.32
N GLU A 79 -17.09 5.54 8.50
CA GLU A 79 -17.92 6.20 7.50
C GLU A 79 -17.14 6.63 6.25
N ASP A 80 -15.82 6.73 6.36
CA ASP A 80 -14.95 7.10 5.24
C ASP A 80 -14.32 5.89 4.56
N ALA A 81 -14.58 4.70 5.07
CA ALA A 81 -13.93 3.47 4.57
C ALA A 81 -14.14 3.25 3.07
N ALA A 82 -15.31 3.63 2.54
CA ALA A 82 -15.60 3.45 1.12
C ALA A 82 -14.71 4.27 0.20
N LYS A 83 -13.93 5.19 0.75
CA LYS A 83 -12.99 6.02 -0.01
C LYS A 83 -11.60 5.40 -0.10
N TYR A 84 -11.39 4.22 0.49
CA TYR A 84 -10.06 3.62 0.64
C TYR A 84 -10.05 2.17 0.20
N PHE A 85 -8.89 1.75 -0.32
CA PHE A 85 -8.53 0.34 -0.46
C PHE A 85 -7.47 0.04 0.59
N LEU A 86 -7.64 -1.05 1.32
CA LEU A 86 -6.61 -1.53 2.25
C LEU A 86 -5.55 -2.29 1.46
N VAL A 87 -4.28 -1.89 1.59
CA VAL A 87 -3.20 -2.61 0.94
C VAL A 87 -2.90 -3.88 1.71
N LEU A 88 -2.83 -5.00 1.00
CA LEU A 88 -2.47 -6.29 1.56
C LEU A 88 -1.03 -6.66 1.21
N ASP A 89 -0.59 -6.25 0.03
CA ASP A 89 0.76 -6.51 -0.44
C ASP A 89 1.21 -5.33 -1.31
N GLY A 90 2.46 -4.92 -1.13
CA GLY A 90 3.03 -3.85 -1.94
C GLY A 90 3.08 -2.49 -1.25
N GLN A 91 3.02 -2.44 0.07
CA GLN A 91 2.98 -1.17 0.79
C GLN A 91 4.18 -0.26 0.51
N HIS A 92 5.38 -0.83 0.39
CA HIS A 92 6.56 -0.01 0.09
C HIS A 92 6.45 0.67 -1.27
N ARG A 93 5.92 -0.06 -2.25
CA ARG A 93 5.75 0.48 -3.60
C ARG A 93 4.69 1.58 -3.63
N VAL A 94 3.61 1.40 -2.89
CA VAL A 94 2.56 2.42 -2.81
C VAL A 94 3.10 3.70 -2.19
N ILE A 95 3.86 3.57 -1.12
CA ILE A 95 4.45 4.75 -0.46
C ILE A 95 5.44 5.43 -1.40
N ALA A 96 6.28 4.65 -2.08
CA ALA A 96 7.22 5.21 -3.05
C ALA A 96 6.48 5.95 -4.17
N ALA A 97 5.36 5.40 -4.64
CA ALA A 97 4.55 6.04 -5.68
C ALA A 97 3.98 7.38 -5.20
N ALA A 98 3.54 7.44 -3.94
CA ALA A 98 3.03 8.69 -3.38
C ALA A 98 4.13 9.76 -3.31
N LEU A 99 5.33 9.35 -2.90
CA LEU A 99 6.49 10.25 -2.87
C LEU A 99 6.91 10.66 -4.28
N TYR A 100 6.83 9.73 -5.23
CA TYR A 100 7.11 10.05 -6.63
C TYR A 100 6.16 11.14 -7.12
N ASN A 101 4.88 11.03 -6.79
CA ASN A 101 3.90 12.03 -7.23
C ASN A 101 4.18 13.41 -6.64
N GLU A 102 4.63 13.47 -5.39
CA GLU A 102 5.06 14.73 -4.79
C GLU A 102 6.23 15.33 -5.57
N TRP A 103 7.24 14.52 -5.83
CA TRP A 103 8.39 14.95 -6.59
C TRP A 103 8.02 15.37 -8.01
N ALA A 104 7.15 14.59 -8.66
CA ALA A 104 6.73 14.87 -10.04
C ALA A 104 6.00 16.19 -10.14
N ALA A 105 5.10 16.46 -9.20
CA ALA A 105 4.35 17.71 -9.18
C ALA A 105 5.28 18.91 -9.00
N GLU A 106 6.30 18.77 -8.17
CA GLU A 106 7.27 19.86 -7.95
C GLU A 106 8.18 20.09 -9.15
N ASN A 107 8.34 19.08 -10.01
CA ASN A 107 9.26 19.14 -11.13
C ASN A 107 8.55 19.19 -12.49
N GLY A 108 7.25 19.45 -12.49
CA GLY A 108 6.48 19.57 -13.73
C GLY A 108 6.33 18.29 -14.51
N LYS A 109 6.42 17.14 -13.84
CA LYS A 109 6.25 15.84 -14.47
C LYS A 109 4.87 15.27 -14.15
N GLU A 110 4.45 14.31 -14.94
CA GLU A 110 3.15 13.68 -14.74
C GLU A 110 3.16 12.80 -13.50
N THR A 111 2.05 12.83 -12.76
CA THR A 111 1.86 11.92 -11.63
C THR A 111 1.32 10.59 -12.13
N ILE A 112 1.34 9.58 -11.26
CA ILE A 112 0.89 8.25 -11.62
C ILE A 112 -0.24 7.81 -10.68
N ASP A 113 -1.12 6.96 -11.22
CA ASP A 113 -2.08 6.21 -10.44
C ASP A 113 -1.56 4.79 -10.34
N VAL A 114 -1.79 4.13 -9.22
CA VAL A 114 -1.24 2.79 -8.98
C VAL A 114 -2.28 1.74 -9.32
N PRO A 115 -2.02 0.91 -10.34
CA PRO A 115 -2.92 -0.19 -10.63
C PRO A 115 -2.77 -1.28 -9.57
N ALA A 116 -3.88 -1.86 -9.17
CA ALA A 116 -3.89 -2.89 -8.13
C ALA A 116 -4.89 -3.97 -8.48
N ILE A 117 -4.72 -5.11 -7.83
CA ILE A 117 -5.65 -6.23 -7.94
C ILE A 117 -6.46 -6.28 -6.65
N GLU A 118 -7.77 -6.24 -6.79
CA GLU A 118 -8.65 -6.41 -5.65
C GLU A 118 -8.80 -7.90 -5.36
N VAL A 119 -8.57 -8.30 -4.11
CA VAL A 119 -8.71 -9.70 -3.70
C VAL A 119 -9.89 -9.85 -2.76
N GLU A 120 -10.39 -11.08 -2.64
CA GLU A 120 -11.47 -11.41 -1.73
C GLU A 120 -10.96 -12.47 -0.76
N LEU A 121 -11.34 -12.33 0.50
CA LEU A 121 -10.98 -13.32 1.51
C LEU A 121 -11.81 -14.59 1.30
N GLN A 122 -11.18 -15.73 1.55
CA GLN A 122 -11.81 -17.03 1.38
C GLN A 122 -12.49 -17.47 2.67
N GLY A 123 -13.78 -17.82 2.59
CA GLY A 123 -14.51 -18.33 3.73
C GLY A 123 -14.40 -17.44 4.97
N ASN A 124 -13.86 -17.98 6.04
CA ASN A 124 -13.70 -17.25 7.30
C ASN A 124 -12.30 -16.69 7.50
N GLU A 125 -11.52 -16.62 6.44
CA GLU A 125 -10.17 -16.07 6.49
C GLU A 125 -10.18 -14.61 6.96
N THR A 126 -9.25 -14.24 7.84
CA THR A 126 -9.12 -12.87 8.30
C THR A 126 -8.04 -12.14 7.52
N ILE A 127 -8.07 -10.81 7.60
CA ILE A 127 -7.03 -9.97 6.99
C ILE A 127 -5.66 -10.31 7.58
N ALA A 128 -5.60 -10.49 8.89
CA ALA A 128 -4.34 -10.82 9.55
C ALA A 128 -3.77 -12.14 9.05
N GLU A 129 -4.63 -13.14 8.86
CA GLU A 129 -4.21 -14.44 8.32
C GLU A 129 -3.68 -14.29 6.90
N TYR A 130 -4.38 -13.54 6.07
CA TYR A 130 -3.99 -13.33 4.69
C TYR A 130 -2.63 -12.64 4.59
N ILE A 131 -2.44 -11.56 5.33
CA ILE A 131 -1.18 -10.81 5.31
C ILE A 131 -0.04 -11.68 5.84
N ASN A 132 -0.30 -12.43 6.89
CA ASN A 132 0.70 -13.31 7.47
C ASN A 132 1.14 -14.40 6.48
N GLU A 133 0.20 -14.97 5.76
CA GLU A 133 0.49 -15.97 4.74
C GLU A 133 1.36 -15.40 3.62
N ILE A 134 1.04 -14.21 3.13
CA ILE A 134 1.86 -13.53 2.13
C ILE A 134 3.28 -13.32 2.66
N ASN A 135 3.40 -12.85 3.89
CA ASN A 135 4.71 -12.57 4.48
C ASN A 135 5.55 -13.82 4.65
N ILE A 136 4.94 -14.92 5.01
CA ILE A 136 5.64 -16.21 5.14
C ILE A 136 6.18 -16.64 3.78
N THR A 137 5.35 -16.59 2.76
CA THR A 137 5.73 -16.96 1.41
C THR A 137 6.90 -16.12 0.90
N LYS A 138 6.82 -14.81 1.09
CA LYS A 138 7.88 -13.91 0.67
C LYS A 138 9.16 -14.14 1.47
N LYS A 139 9.01 -14.45 2.75
CA LYS A 139 10.15 -14.70 3.62
C LYS A 139 10.95 -15.90 3.13
N GLU A 140 10.27 -16.96 2.72
CA GLU A 140 10.93 -18.14 2.18
C GLU A 140 11.66 -17.81 0.88
N TRP A 141 11.06 -16.97 0.07
CA TRP A 141 11.62 -16.57 -1.21
C TRP A 141 12.87 -15.74 -1.09
N THR A 142 12.93 -14.88 -0.09
CA THR A 142 13.97 -13.86 0.04
C THR A 142 14.80 -14.04 1.29
N THR A 143 14.91 -15.26 1.80
CA THR A 143 15.64 -15.55 3.03
C THR A 143 17.04 -14.91 3.07
N PRO A 144 17.86 -15.01 2.01
CA PRO A 144 19.19 -14.38 2.05
C PRO A 144 19.12 -12.86 2.23
N ASP A 145 18.09 -12.24 1.71
CA ASP A 145 17.94 -10.79 1.83
C ASP A 145 17.54 -10.39 3.25
N TYR A 146 16.77 -11.21 3.90
CA TYR A 146 16.38 -10.96 5.27
C TYR A 146 17.57 -10.96 6.22
N VAL A 147 18.51 -11.85 5.97
CA VAL A 147 19.67 -11.97 6.81
C VAL A 147 20.48 -10.69 6.81
N ARG A 148 20.52 -10.02 5.68
CA ARG A 148 21.24 -8.76 5.58
C ARG A 148 20.49 -7.60 6.18
N GLY A 149 19.21 -7.76 6.33
CA GLY A 149 18.28 -6.87 6.98
C GLY A 149 18.27 -5.47 6.66
#